data_b54bafe9d894d218e54e2cbde0325705
#
_entry.id   b54bafe9d894d218e54e2cbde0325705
#
_cell.length_a   1.000
_cell.length_b   1.000
_cell.length_c   1.000
_cell.angle_alpha   90.00
_cell.angle_beta   90.00
_cell.angle_gamma   90.00
#
_symmetry.space_group_name_H-M   'P 1'
#
loop_
_entity.id
_entity.type
_entity.pdbx_description
1 polymer ?
#
loop_
_entity_poly.entity_id
_entity_poly.type
_entity_poly.pdbx_seq_one_letter_code
_entity_poly.pdbx_strand_id
1 'polypeptide(L)'
;MTQVTLGRARRSKFEIWIEVLEACVRGVRTQSWLLRKIGLKTKVIKEVLGFLMAAGLIKQQSTSKGNGSRWEFWTTAKGEAALTYYYQLVTKFFVNPSS
;
A
#
# COMPACT_ATOMS: atom_id res chain seq x y z
N MET A 1 -5.22 -21.48 -16.72
CA MET A 1 -4.97 -21.29 -16.33
C MET A 1 -4.56 -20.91 -15.78
N THR A 2 -4.17 -20.78 -15.59
CA THR A 2 -3.68 -20.49 -15.01
C THR A 2 -3.49 -19.74 -14.36
N GLN A 3 -3.66 -19.31 -14.22
CA GLN A 3 -3.42 -18.59 -13.60
C GLN A 3 -3.00 -18.54 -12.68
N VAL A 4 -3.42 -18.72 -12.42
CA VAL A 4 -3.01 -19.06 -11.51
C VAL A 4 -1.78 -18.73 -11.15
N THR A 5 -1.22 -18.93 -11.59
CA THR A 5 -0.02 -18.69 -11.33
C THR A 5 0.32 -17.34 -11.21
N LEU A 6 -0.40 -16.58 -11.73
CA LEU A 6 -0.17 -15.31 -11.71
C LEU A 6 0.12 -14.79 -10.44
N GLY A 7 -0.71 -15.00 -9.58
CA GLY A 7 -0.59 -14.40 -8.35
C GLY A 7 0.64 -14.65 -7.65
N ARG A 8 1.24 -15.78 -7.83
CA ARG A 8 2.32 -16.02 -7.09
C ARG A 8 3.48 -15.45 -7.68
N ALA A 9 3.48 -15.29 -8.89
CA ALA A 9 4.65 -14.89 -9.53
C ALA A 9 5.03 -13.51 -9.16
N ARG A 10 4.22 -12.57 -9.32
CA ARG A 10 4.57 -11.25 -8.92
C ARG A 10 3.33 -10.42 -8.86
N ARG A 11 3.37 -9.42 -8.03
CA ARG A 11 2.26 -8.53 -7.87
C ARG A 11 2.41 -7.39 -8.85
N SER A 12 1.29 -6.85 -9.31
CA SER A 12 1.34 -5.69 -10.15
C SER A 12 1.65 -4.48 -9.28
N LYS A 13 2.06 -3.40 -9.89
CA LYS A 13 2.29 -2.20 -9.14
C LYS A 13 1.03 -1.76 -8.44
N PHE A 14 -0.11 -1.89 -9.10
CA PHE A 14 -1.37 -1.49 -8.51
C PHE A 14 -1.66 -2.25 -7.23
N GLU A 15 -1.42 -3.54 -7.24
CA GLU A 15 -1.64 -4.35 -6.06
C GLU A 15 -0.73 -3.93 -4.91
N ILE A 16 0.50 -3.59 -5.23
CA ILE A 16 1.44 -3.13 -4.22
C ILE A 16 0.97 -1.80 -3.63
N TRP A 17 0.51 -0.89 -4.48
CA TRP A 17 -0.01 0.39 -4.00
C TRP A 17 -1.15 0.16 -3.01
N ILE A 18 -2.07 -0.74 -3.35
CA ILE A 18 -3.22 -1.02 -2.50
C ILE A 18 -2.76 -1.63 -1.17
N GLU A 19 -1.80 -2.54 -1.21
CA GLU A 19 -1.29 -3.15 0.02
C GLU A 19 -0.68 -2.12 0.95
N VAL A 20 0.07 -1.18 0.39
CA VAL A 20 0.68 -0.13 1.20
C VAL A 20 -0.41 0.77 1.80
N LEU A 21 -1.39 1.16 1.00
CA LEU A 21 -2.46 2.00 1.50
C LEU A 21 -3.23 1.30 2.61
N GLU A 22 -3.51 0.02 2.44
CA GLU A 22 -4.22 -0.73 3.46
C GLU A 22 -3.43 -0.82 4.76
N ALA A 23 -2.16 -1.06 4.65
CA ALA A 23 -1.32 -1.15 5.83
C ALA A 23 -1.27 0.17 6.57
N CYS A 24 -1.16 1.25 5.82
CA CYS A 24 -1.02 2.58 6.41
C CYS A 24 -2.33 3.16 6.93
N VAL A 25 -3.46 2.64 6.49
CA VAL A 25 -4.72 3.12 7.01
C VAL A 25 -5.00 2.47 8.38
N ARG A 26 -4.41 1.32 8.63
CA ARG A 26 -4.60 0.65 9.90
C ARG A 26 -3.72 1.22 11.00
N GLY A 27 -2.75 2.00 10.64
CA GLY A 27 -1.86 2.60 11.62
C GLY A 27 -0.68 3.20 10.93
N VAL A 28 0.06 3.97 11.68
CA VAL A 28 1.27 4.58 11.16
C VAL A 28 2.34 3.50 11.01
N ARG A 29 3.01 3.47 9.88
CA ARG A 29 3.99 2.42 9.62
C ARG A 29 5.33 2.99 9.21
N THR A 30 6.40 2.31 9.57
CA THR A 30 7.74 2.70 9.13
C THR A 30 8.05 1.96 7.84
N GLN A 31 9.06 2.44 7.13
CA GLN A 31 9.50 1.77 5.92
C GLN A 31 9.94 0.33 6.21
N SER A 32 10.65 0.13 7.31
CA SER A 32 11.11 -1.21 7.65
C SER A 32 9.94 -2.16 7.90
N TRP A 33 8.92 -1.67 8.56
CA TRP A 33 7.74 -2.49 8.81
C TRP A 33 7.10 -2.89 7.48
N LEU A 34 6.98 -1.92 6.56
CA LEU A 34 6.38 -2.19 5.26
C LEU A 34 7.20 -3.19 4.45
N LEU A 35 8.52 -3.04 4.50
CA LEU A 35 9.38 -3.98 3.79
C LEU A 35 9.16 -5.40 4.27
N ARG A 36 9.13 -5.57 5.57
CA ARG A 36 8.97 -6.92 6.11
C ARG A 36 7.58 -7.48 5.88
N LYS A 37 6.59 -6.63 6.07
CA LYS A 37 5.21 -7.11 5.99
C LYS A 37 4.78 -7.41 4.58
N ILE A 38 5.17 -6.55 3.64
CA ILE A 38 4.76 -6.70 2.26
C ILE A 38 5.73 -7.55 1.46
N GLY A 39 6.97 -7.60 1.92
CA GLY A 39 7.94 -8.47 1.26
C GLY A 39 8.54 -7.89 0.00
N LEU A 40 8.81 -6.61 -0.01
CA LEU A 40 9.40 -5.97 -1.16
C LEU A 40 10.85 -5.62 -0.93
N LYS A 41 11.55 -5.35 -2.01
CA LYS A 41 12.92 -4.88 -1.91
C LYS A 41 12.91 -3.40 -1.57
N THR A 42 13.97 -2.94 -0.94
CA THR A 42 14.07 -1.55 -0.53
C THR A 42 13.84 -0.57 -1.67
N LYS A 43 14.42 -0.86 -2.80
CA LYS A 43 14.27 0.02 -3.95
C LYS A 43 12.82 0.15 -4.36
N VAL A 44 12.11 -0.96 -4.39
CA VAL A 44 10.73 -0.98 -4.82
C VAL A 44 9.85 -0.24 -3.83
N ILE A 45 10.05 -0.46 -2.53
CA ILE A 45 9.22 0.21 -1.54
C ILE A 45 9.45 1.71 -1.57
N LYS A 46 10.67 2.15 -1.81
CA LYS A 46 10.95 3.58 -1.90
C LYS A 46 10.23 4.20 -3.09
N GLU A 47 10.21 3.51 -4.22
CA GLU A 47 9.52 4.01 -5.39
C GLU A 47 8.03 4.10 -5.15
N VAL A 48 7.47 3.08 -4.53
CA VAL A 48 6.05 3.05 -4.26
C VAL A 48 5.65 4.16 -3.28
N LEU A 49 6.43 4.31 -2.22
CA LEU A 49 6.13 5.36 -1.24
C LEU A 49 6.24 6.74 -1.90
N GLY A 50 7.24 6.94 -2.73
CA GLY A 50 7.40 8.21 -3.42
C GLY A 50 6.23 8.51 -4.33
N PHE A 51 5.77 7.51 -5.06
CA PHE A 51 4.63 7.68 -5.94
C PHE A 51 3.36 8.02 -5.16
N LEU A 52 3.10 7.27 -4.09
CA LEU A 52 1.89 7.49 -3.30
C LEU A 52 1.91 8.85 -2.60
N MET A 53 3.08 9.29 -2.16
CA MET A 53 3.18 10.62 -1.57
C MET A 53 2.95 11.71 -2.61
N ALA A 54 3.51 11.54 -3.80
CA ALA A 54 3.33 12.52 -4.85
C ALA A 54 1.85 12.61 -5.27
N ALA A 55 1.15 11.50 -5.19
CA ALA A 55 -0.26 11.47 -5.52
C ALA A 55 -1.15 11.97 -4.38
N GLY A 56 -0.56 12.22 -3.22
CA GLY A 56 -1.33 12.71 -2.08
C GLY A 56 -2.10 11.63 -1.34
N LEU A 57 -1.75 10.39 -1.57
CA LEU A 57 -2.47 9.28 -0.97
C LEU A 57 -1.92 8.85 0.38
N ILE A 58 -0.65 9.13 0.62
CA ILE A 58 -0.04 8.91 1.94
C ILE A 58 0.77 10.13 2.31
N LYS A 59 1.05 10.26 3.59
CA LYS A 59 1.92 11.32 4.10
C LYS A 59 2.99 10.69 4.95
N GLN A 60 4.06 11.43 5.16
CA GLN A 60 5.12 10.95 6.01
C GLN A 60 5.49 12.02 7.03
N GLN A 61 6.03 11.59 8.12
CA GLN A 61 6.58 12.50 9.12
C GLN A 61 7.80 11.84 9.73
N SER A 62 8.71 12.67 10.17
CA SER A 62 9.90 12.19 10.83
C SER A 62 9.64 12.19 12.31
N THR A 63 9.99 11.10 12.98
CA THR A 63 9.90 11.09 14.41
C THR A 63 11.29 10.87 14.94
N SER A 64 11.60 11.54 16.01
CA SER A 64 12.90 11.44 16.57
C SER A 64 12.73 10.95 17.97
N LYS A 65 12.95 9.71 18.20
CA LYS A 65 12.87 9.16 19.51
C LYS A 65 14.15 8.46 19.82
N GLY A 66 14.68 8.76 20.96
CA GLY A 66 15.91 8.13 21.36
C GLY A 66 17.03 8.52 20.45
N ASN A 67 17.68 7.57 19.88
CA ASN A 67 18.85 7.82 19.15
C ASN A 67 18.72 8.08 17.73
N GLY A 68 17.62 8.27 17.21
CA GLY A 68 17.59 8.48 15.80
C GLY A 68 16.27 8.95 15.34
N SER A 69 16.15 9.18 14.09
CA SER A 69 14.87 9.56 13.54
C SER A 69 14.46 8.49 12.61
N ARG A 70 13.19 8.37 12.42
CA ARG A 70 12.69 7.45 11.44
C ARG A 70 11.49 8.08 10.77
N TRP A 71 11.25 7.68 9.54
CA TRP A 71 10.12 8.16 8.78
C TRP A 71 8.94 7.23 9.00
N GLU A 72 7.80 7.83 9.24
CA GLU A 72 6.56 7.08 9.43
C GLU A 72 5.56 7.54 8.40
N PHE A 73 4.72 6.63 7.95
CA PHE A 73 3.78 6.86 6.87
C PHE A 73 2.36 6.53 7.29
N TRP A 74 1.40 7.28 6.78
CA TRP A 74 -0.01 6.97 7.02
C TRP A 74 -0.83 7.38 5.80
N THR A 75 -1.98 6.73 5.62
CA THR A 75 -2.85 7.00 4.50
C THR A 75 -3.68 8.24 4.78
N THR A 76 -3.78 9.12 3.79
CA THR A 76 -4.55 10.35 3.91
C THR A 76 -6.02 10.08 3.63
N ALA A 77 -6.86 11.10 3.83
CA ALA A 77 -8.27 10.99 3.48
C ALA A 77 -8.43 10.66 2.01
N LYS A 78 -7.58 11.22 1.16
CA LYS A 78 -7.62 10.93 -0.26
C LYS A 78 -7.27 9.46 -0.50
N GLY A 79 -6.29 8.95 0.24
CA GLY A 79 -5.90 7.55 0.13
C GLY A 79 -7.01 6.63 0.61
N GLU A 80 -7.73 7.01 1.66
CA GLU A 80 -8.84 6.22 2.14
C GLU A 80 -9.96 6.19 1.11
N ALA A 81 -10.21 7.31 0.46
CA ALA A 81 -11.22 7.36 -0.58
C ALA A 81 -10.83 6.44 -1.75
N ALA A 82 -9.54 6.44 -2.09
CA ALA A 82 -9.07 5.57 -3.16
C ALA A 82 -9.29 4.11 -2.81
N LEU A 83 -9.03 3.73 -1.57
CA LEU A 83 -9.28 2.36 -1.13
C LEU A 83 -10.76 2.01 -1.20
N THR A 84 -11.62 2.94 -0.82
CA THR A 84 -13.05 2.70 -0.89
C THR A 84 -13.50 2.44 -2.32
N TYR A 85 -12.99 3.23 -3.26
CA TYR A 85 -13.33 3.02 -4.66
C TYR A 85 -12.79 1.67 -5.16
N TYR A 86 -11.61 1.31 -4.72
CA TYR A 86 -11.03 0.04 -5.08
C TYR A 86 -11.92 -1.11 -4.62
N TYR A 87 -12.36 -1.06 -3.36
CA TYR A 87 -13.19 -2.13 -2.82
C TYR A 87 -14.54 -2.18 -3.53
N GLN A 88 -15.10 -1.04 -3.87
CA GLN A 88 -16.34 -1.00 -4.60
C GLN A 88 -16.19 -1.61 -5.99
N LEU A 89 -15.09 -1.29 -6.65
CA LEU A 89 -14.81 -1.83 -7.95
C LEU A 89 -14.70 -3.35 -7.90
N VAL A 90 -13.94 -3.85 -6.95
CA VAL A 90 -13.75 -5.28 -6.82
C VAL A 90 -15.08 -5.97 -6.51
N THR A 91 -15.83 -5.41 -5.59
CA THR A 91 -17.09 -6.00 -5.20
C THR A 91 -18.08 -6.03 -6.34
N LYS A 92 -18.18 -4.94 -7.08
CA LYS A 92 -19.15 -4.89 -8.15
C LYS A 92 -18.82 -5.70 -9.36
N PHE A 93 -17.55 -5.75 -9.70
CA PHE A 93 -17.19 -6.35 -10.98
C PHE A 93 -16.43 -7.66 -10.91
N PHE A 94 -15.89 -7.98 -9.75
CA PHE A 94 -15.05 -9.16 -9.68
C PHE A 94 -15.44 -10.17 -8.61
N VAL A 95 -16.27 -9.76 -7.66
CA VAL A 95 -16.58 -10.67 -6.59
C VAL A 95 -17.97 -11.18 -6.61
N ASN A 96 -18.88 -10.51 -7.17
CA ASN A 96 -20.23 -10.89 -7.09
C ASN A 96 -20.80 -11.40 -8.32
N PRO A 97 -20.44 -12.51 -8.70
CA PRO A 97 -20.82 -13.02 -9.92
C PRO A 97 -22.22 -13.43 -9.99
N SER A 98 -22.74 -13.88 -8.99
CA SER A 98 -24.00 -14.43 -9.11
C SER A 98 -25.05 -13.50 -9.24
N SER A 99 -24.79 -12.38 -9.03
CA SER A 99 -25.85 -11.53 -9.10
C SER A 99 -26.22 -11.22 -10.16
#